data_bdb0847e4ec86b0fda773a11062b2964
#
_entry.id   bdb0847e4ec86b0fda773a11062b2964
#
_cell.length_a   1.000
_cell.length_b   1.000
_cell.length_c   1.000
_cell.angle_alpha   90.00
_cell.angle_beta   90.00
_cell.angle_gamma   90.00
#
_symmetry.space_group_name_H-M   'P 1'
#
loop_
_entity.id
_entity.type
_entity.pdbx_description
1 polymer ?
#
loop_
_entity_poly.entity_id
_entity_poly.type
_entity_poly.pdbx_seq_one_letter_code
_entity_poly.pdbx_strand_id
1 'polypeptide(L)'
;MYKNIFISQPMTGKSEEEILATRQKEIEKIHQFFDADGVEINIIASYIDDATRKHFQKYTSDNINWDIYWLSQSLERLAMADIIWLCEGWEYSKGYNVELECAIQYGLVVVYPEYITEWGEHK
;
A
#
# COMPACT_ATOMS: atom_id res chain seq x y z
N MET A 1 -20.36 -8.09 -1.53
CA MET A 1 -19.42 -8.02 -0.43
C MET A 1 -18.11 -7.41 -0.88
N TYR A 2 -17.60 -6.45 -0.11
CA TYR A 2 -16.38 -5.77 -0.48
C TYR A 2 -15.18 -6.41 0.15
N LYS A 3 -14.06 -6.32 -0.53
CA LYS A 3 -12.75 -6.58 0.08
C LYS A 3 -11.99 -5.27 0.10
N ASN A 4 -11.51 -4.88 1.27
CA ASN A 4 -10.73 -3.67 1.43
C ASN A 4 -9.25 -4.00 1.22
N ILE A 5 -8.62 -3.28 0.30
CA ILE A 5 -7.23 -3.57 -0.09
C ILE A 5 -6.32 -2.42 0.29
N PHE A 6 -5.28 -2.74 1.04
CA PHE A 6 -4.21 -1.81 1.39
C PHE A 6 -3.04 -2.08 0.44
N ILE A 7 -2.57 -1.03 -0.23
CA ILE A 7 -1.42 -1.15 -1.11
C ILE A 7 -0.16 -0.76 -0.35
N SER A 8 0.75 -1.72 -0.18
CA SER A 8 2.04 -1.46 0.43
C SER A 8 3.03 -1.17 -0.69
N GLN A 9 3.50 0.06 -0.76
CA GLN A 9 4.27 0.57 -1.89
C GLN A 9 5.59 1.17 -1.43
N PRO A 10 6.72 0.77 -2.03
CA PRO A 10 8.01 1.38 -1.69
C PRO A 10 8.05 2.83 -2.20
N MET A 11 8.41 3.75 -1.31
CA MET A 11 8.41 5.17 -1.64
C MET A 11 9.75 5.85 -1.45
N THR A 12 10.66 5.25 -0.69
CA THR A 12 11.95 5.84 -0.37
C THR A 12 12.77 6.09 -1.65
N GLY A 13 13.23 7.32 -1.81
CA GLY A 13 14.06 7.67 -2.96
C GLY A 13 13.30 7.92 -4.25
N LYS A 14 11.98 7.94 -4.20
CA LYS A 14 11.15 8.14 -5.40
C LYS A 14 10.45 9.47 -5.37
N SER A 15 10.26 10.07 -6.54
CA SER A 15 9.51 11.32 -6.64
C SER A 15 8.01 11.03 -6.47
N GLU A 16 7.24 12.06 -6.16
CA GLU A 16 5.80 11.92 -6.04
C GLU A 16 5.19 11.46 -7.38
N GLU A 17 5.70 11.95 -8.48
CA GLU A 17 5.23 11.54 -9.81
C GLU A 17 5.44 10.05 -10.03
N GLU A 18 6.61 9.53 -9.66
CA GLU A 18 6.91 8.10 -9.78
C GLU A 18 6.00 7.27 -8.87
N ILE A 19 5.77 7.74 -7.65
CA ILE A 19 4.92 7.05 -6.69
C ILE A 19 3.50 6.94 -7.21
N LEU A 20 2.95 8.04 -7.72
CA LEU A 20 1.57 8.06 -8.22
C LEU A 20 1.42 7.23 -9.50
N ALA A 21 2.43 7.24 -10.37
CA ALA A 21 2.40 6.43 -11.58
C ALA A 21 2.42 4.94 -11.26
N THR A 22 3.26 4.54 -10.32
CA THR A 22 3.33 3.15 -9.86
C THR A 22 2.01 2.74 -9.22
N ARG A 23 1.46 3.62 -8.38
CA ARG A 23 0.20 3.34 -7.70
C ARG A 23 -0.93 3.11 -8.69
N GLN A 24 -1.00 3.90 -9.75
CA GLN A 24 -2.02 3.75 -10.78
C GLN A 24 -1.89 2.40 -11.49
N LYS A 25 -0.67 1.99 -11.79
CA LYS A 25 -0.43 0.69 -12.40
C LYS A 25 -0.87 -0.45 -11.50
N GLU A 26 -0.58 -0.34 -10.20
CA GLU A 26 -0.95 -1.38 -9.25
C GLU A 26 -2.47 -1.45 -9.06
N ILE A 27 -3.13 -0.30 -9.08
CA ILE A 27 -4.60 -0.26 -9.01
C ILE A 27 -5.21 -1.00 -10.20
N GLU A 28 -4.64 -0.82 -11.38
CA GLU A 28 -5.11 -1.52 -12.59
C GLU A 28 -4.91 -3.03 -12.45
N LYS A 29 -3.77 -3.45 -11.91
CA LYS A 29 -3.51 -4.88 -11.66
C LYS A 29 -4.50 -5.46 -10.67
N ILE A 30 -4.82 -4.71 -9.62
CA ILE A 30 -5.77 -5.15 -8.59
C ILE A 30 -7.13 -5.39 -9.23
N HIS A 31 -7.61 -4.46 -10.04
CA HIS A 31 -8.88 -4.61 -10.72
C HIS A 31 -8.86 -5.80 -11.69
N GLN A 32 -7.78 -5.95 -12.43
CA GLN A 32 -7.64 -7.08 -13.34
C GLN A 32 -7.72 -8.41 -12.59
N PHE A 33 -7.07 -8.49 -11.43
CA PHE A 33 -7.02 -9.72 -10.65
C PHE A 33 -8.38 -10.08 -10.03
N PHE A 34 -9.01 -9.09 -9.38
CA PHE A 34 -10.25 -9.35 -8.63
C PHE A 34 -11.52 -9.26 -9.45
N ASP A 35 -11.57 -8.39 -10.45
CA ASP A 35 -12.77 -8.23 -11.27
C ASP A 35 -13.08 -9.50 -12.06
N ALA A 36 -12.05 -10.23 -12.46
CA ALA A 36 -12.23 -11.48 -13.18
C ALA A 36 -12.99 -12.52 -12.36
N ASP A 37 -12.87 -12.43 -11.02
CA ASP A 37 -13.54 -13.36 -10.13
C ASP A 37 -14.85 -12.78 -9.56
N GLY A 38 -15.26 -11.63 -10.03
CA GLY A 38 -16.49 -11.00 -9.56
C GLY A 38 -16.44 -10.46 -8.14
N VAL A 39 -15.23 -10.20 -7.63
CA VAL A 39 -15.05 -9.70 -6.27
C VAL A 39 -15.08 -8.17 -6.29
N GLU A 40 -15.94 -7.59 -5.46
CA GLU A 40 -15.98 -6.14 -5.32
C GLU A 40 -14.85 -5.70 -4.40
N ILE A 41 -14.11 -4.67 -4.80
CA ILE A 41 -12.99 -4.20 -4.02
C ILE A 41 -13.11 -2.73 -3.70
N ASN A 42 -12.50 -2.34 -2.58
CA ASN A 42 -12.35 -0.96 -2.19
C ASN A 42 -10.88 -0.75 -1.87
N ILE A 43 -10.24 0.17 -2.59
CA ILE A 43 -8.82 0.46 -2.35
C ILE A 43 -8.72 1.54 -1.30
N ILE A 44 -8.04 1.23 -0.21
CA ILE A 44 -7.89 2.16 0.91
C ILE A 44 -6.97 3.30 0.49
N ALA A 45 -7.40 4.53 0.74
CA ALA A 45 -6.59 5.71 0.45
C ALA A 45 -5.47 5.81 1.49
N SER A 46 -4.32 5.24 1.17
CA SER A 46 -3.19 5.15 2.09
C SER A 46 -2.04 6.09 1.76
N TYR A 47 -2.06 6.74 0.61
CA TYR A 47 -1.01 7.67 0.22
C TYR A 47 -1.31 9.07 0.73
N ILE A 48 -0.33 9.70 1.35
CA ILE A 48 -0.42 11.10 1.80
C ILE A 48 0.60 11.88 0.98
N ASP A 49 0.14 12.90 0.25
CA ASP A 49 1.01 13.65 -0.65
C ASP A 49 2.02 14.52 0.09
N ASP A 50 3.07 14.93 -0.63
CA ASP A 50 4.16 15.71 -0.06
C ASP A 50 3.69 17.04 0.51
N ALA A 51 2.77 17.72 -0.14
CA ALA A 51 2.27 19.01 0.32
C ALA A 51 1.57 18.86 1.68
N THR A 52 0.76 17.84 1.83
CA THR A 52 0.06 17.55 3.07
C THR A 52 1.04 17.21 4.19
N ARG A 53 2.05 16.39 3.88
CA ARG A 53 3.08 16.03 4.87
C ARG A 53 3.85 17.24 5.35
N LYS A 54 4.28 18.09 4.42
CA LYS A 54 5.05 19.30 4.75
C LYS A 54 4.21 20.26 5.58
N HIS A 55 2.96 20.43 5.20
CA HIS A 55 2.05 21.29 5.94
C HIS A 55 1.89 20.81 7.37
N PHE A 56 1.64 19.53 7.55
CA PHE A 56 1.45 18.92 8.88
C PHE A 56 2.72 19.07 9.72
N GLN A 57 3.87 18.78 9.15
CA GLN A 57 5.15 18.87 9.87
C GLN A 57 5.47 20.29 10.29
N LYS A 58 5.08 21.28 9.50
CA LYS A 58 5.35 22.68 9.78
C LYS A 58 4.63 23.17 11.05
N TYR A 59 3.45 22.64 11.29
CA TYR A 59 2.61 23.11 12.40
C TYR A 59 2.54 22.17 13.60
N THR A 60 3.42 21.19 13.66
CA THR A 60 3.42 20.22 14.74
C THR A 60 4.78 20.25 15.45
N SER A 61 4.83 19.71 16.66
CA SER A 61 6.03 19.69 17.48
C SER A 61 7.25 19.08 16.77
N ASP A 62 8.42 19.66 17.03
CA ASP A 62 9.66 19.18 16.43
C ASP A 62 10.19 17.89 17.05
N ASN A 63 9.57 17.42 18.14
CA ASN A 63 10.08 16.27 18.88
C ASN A 63 9.45 14.95 18.43
N ILE A 64 8.98 14.88 17.21
CA ILE A 64 8.34 13.68 16.68
C ILE A 64 9.28 12.96 15.75
N ASN A 65 9.39 11.66 15.90
CA ASN A 65 10.04 10.84 14.88
C ASN A 65 9.03 10.67 13.74
N TRP A 66 9.22 11.42 12.68
CA TRP A 66 8.26 11.46 11.59
C TRP A 66 8.16 10.15 10.82
N ASP A 67 9.24 9.38 10.76
CA ASP A 67 9.19 8.06 10.10
C ASP A 67 8.24 7.14 10.85
N ILE A 68 8.33 7.12 12.16
CA ILE A 68 7.42 6.32 12.99
C ILE A 68 6.01 6.86 12.91
N TYR A 69 5.87 8.18 12.92
CA TYR A 69 4.54 8.80 12.83
C TYR A 69 3.83 8.39 11.55
N TRP A 70 4.50 8.51 10.40
CA TRP A 70 3.88 8.13 9.12
C TRP A 70 3.62 6.64 9.03
N LEU A 71 4.49 5.82 9.62
CA LEU A 71 4.26 4.39 9.71
C LEU A 71 2.99 4.10 10.54
N SER A 72 2.80 4.82 11.65
CA SER A 72 1.60 4.63 12.47
C SER A 72 0.32 4.96 11.69
N GLN A 73 0.37 5.97 10.83
CA GLN A 73 -0.76 6.31 9.97
C GLN A 73 -1.04 5.21 8.96
N SER A 74 0.01 4.59 8.42
CA SER A 74 -0.15 3.44 7.52
C SER A 74 -0.78 2.26 8.24
N LEU A 75 -0.33 1.98 9.46
CA LEU A 75 -0.87 0.86 10.24
C LEU A 75 -2.33 1.08 10.61
N GLU A 76 -2.72 2.31 10.86
CA GLU A 76 -4.11 2.65 11.11
C GLU A 76 -4.98 2.31 9.91
N ARG A 77 -4.51 2.61 8.71
CA ARG A 77 -5.22 2.27 7.49
C ARG A 77 -5.19 0.77 7.20
N LEU A 78 -4.06 0.13 7.49
CA LEU A 78 -3.94 -1.32 7.35
C LEU A 78 -4.96 -2.05 8.22
N ALA A 79 -5.29 -1.49 9.38
CA ALA A 79 -6.28 -2.08 10.28
C ALA A 79 -7.66 -2.21 9.65
N MET A 80 -7.95 -1.45 8.59
CA MET A 80 -9.22 -1.52 7.89
C MET A 80 -9.20 -2.47 6.71
N ALA A 81 -8.06 -3.10 6.45
CA ALA A 81 -7.89 -3.93 5.26
C ALA A 81 -8.24 -5.39 5.50
N ASP A 82 -8.66 -6.05 4.45
CA ASP A 82 -8.81 -7.50 4.39
C ASP A 82 -7.58 -8.10 3.71
N ILE A 83 -6.98 -7.35 2.81
CA ILE A 83 -5.89 -7.80 1.94
C ILE A 83 -4.80 -6.75 1.92
N ILE A 84 -3.54 -7.20 2.03
CA ILE A 84 -2.40 -6.35 1.76
C ILE A 84 -1.81 -6.75 0.40
N TRP A 85 -1.69 -5.77 -0.48
CA TRP A 85 -1.15 -5.96 -1.83
C TRP A 85 0.25 -5.36 -1.86
N LEU A 86 1.25 -6.21 -2.08
CA LEU A 86 2.65 -5.79 -2.03
C LEU A 86 3.12 -5.41 -3.43
N CYS A 87 3.36 -4.13 -3.65
CA CYS A 87 3.84 -3.65 -4.94
C CYS A 87 5.21 -4.22 -5.27
N GLU A 88 5.53 -4.30 -6.55
CA GLU A 88 6.84 -4.71 -7.01
C GLU A 88 7.90 -3.86 -6.31
N GLY A 89 8.95 -4.50 -5.85
CA GLY A 89 10.02 -3.83 -5.11
C GLY A 89 9.75 -3.71 -3.61
N TRP A 90 8.72 -4.37 -3.11
CA TRP A 90 8.31 -4.29 -1.71
C TRP A 90 9.45 -4.66 -0.74
N GLU A 91 10.31 -5.58 -1.12
CA GLU A 91 11.39 -6.03 -0.24
C GLU A 91 12.45 -4.95 0.03
N TYR A 92 12.46 -3.90 -0.77
CA TYR A 92 13.44 -2.82 -0.60
C TYR A 92 12.87 -1.64 0.19
N SER A 93 11.63 -1.71 0.63
CA SER A 93 11.01 -0.64 1.41
C SER A 93 11.31 -0.81 2.90
N LYS A 94 11.67 0.26 3.59
CA LYS A 94 11.94 0.19 5.03
C LYS A 94 10.70 -0.17 5.83
N GLY A 95 9.55 0.26 5.38
CA GLY A 95 8.30 0.06 6.12
C GLY A 95 7.65 -1.28 5.89
N TYR A 96 8.04 -2.00 4.85
CA TYR A 96 7.31 -3.20 4.47
C TYR A 96 7.34 -4.27 5.57
N ASN A 97 8.46 -4.38 6.27
CA ASN A 97 8.60 -5.40 7.30
C ASN A 97 7.54 -5.27 8.38
N VAL A 98 7.25 -4.06 8.81
CA VAL A 98 6.28 -3.81 9.87
C VAL A 98 4.87 -4.05 9.36
N GLU A 99 4.54 -3.52 8.20
CA GLU A 99 3.21 -3.69 7.59
C GLU A 99 2.95 -5.16 7.28
N LEU A 100 3.90 -5.83 6.66
CA LEU A 100 3.76 -7.22 6.29
C LEU A 100 3.67 -8.11 7.53
N GLU A 101 4.50 -7.85 8.53
CA GLU A 101 4.48 -8.62 9.76
C GLU A 101 3.14 -8.48 10.47
N CYS A 102 2.59 -7.27 10.54
CA CYS A 102 1.27 -7.04 11.10
C CYS A 102 0.20 -7.81 10.31
N ALA A 103 0.26 -7.76 9.00
CA ALA A 103 -0.70 -8.44 8.14
C ALA A 103 -0.67 -9.95 8.39
N ILE A 104 0.52 -10.53 8.46
CA ILE A 104 0.68 -11.97 8.70
C ILE A 104 0.19 -12.36 10.09
N GLN A 105 0.61 -11.61 11.11
CA GLN A 105 0.28 -11.91 12.50
C GLN A 105 -1.22 -11.78 12.78
N TYR A 106 -1.89 -10.87 12.12
CA TYR A 106 -3.30 -10.60 12.38
C TYR A 106 -4.24 -11.13 11.29
N GLY A 107 -3.72 -11.99 10.44
CA GLY A 107 -4.59 -12.80 9.56
C GLY A 107 -5.10 -12.15 8.28
N LEU A 108 -4.46 -11.09 7.82
CA LEU A 108 -4.83 -10.53 6.52
C LEU A 108 -4.34 -11.45 5.40
N VAL A 109 -5.03 -11.42 4.29
CA VAL A 109 -4.57 -12.11 3.09
C VAL A 109 -3.45 -11.28 2.46
N VAL A 110 -2.33 -11.93 2.18
CA VAL A 110 -1.16 -11.25 1.58
C VAL A 110 -1.06 -11.65 0.11
N VAL A 111 -1.02 -10.65 -0.76
CA VAL A 111 -0.87 -10.89 -2.20
C VAL A 111 0.48 -10.33 -2.68
N TYR A 112 1.25 -11.18 -3.35
CA TYR A 112 2.53 -10.84 -3.94
C TYR A 112 2.36 -10.86 -5.47
N PRO A 113 1.94 -9.74 -6.06
CA PRO A 113 1.61 -9.73 -7.50
C PRO A 113 2.76 -10.16 -8.41
N GLU A 114 3.99 -9.89 -8.01
CA GLU A 114 5.15 -10.26 -8.83
C GLU A 114 5.32 -11.78 -8.95
N TYR A 115 4.69 -12.55 -8.08
CA TYR A 115 4.77 -14.01 -8.15
C TYR A 115 3.55 -14.61 -8.86
N ILE A 116 2.63 -13.78 -9.35
CA ILE A 116 1.48 -14.25 -10.10
C ILE A 116 1.90 -14.36 -11.56
N THR A 117 1.96 -15.59 -12.06
CA THR A 117 2.50 -15.84 -13.41
C THR A 117 1.46 -15.74 -14.50
N GLU A 118 0.18 -15.63 -14.15
CA GLU A 118 -0.84 -15.62 -15.13
C GLU A 118 -1.29 -14.27 -15.58
N TRP A 119 -0.63 -13.17 -15.17
CA TRP A 119 -0.99 -11.83 -15.60
C TRP A 119 -0.95 -11.74 -17.12
N GLY A 120 -2.11 -11.54 -17.70
CA GLY A 120 -2.20 -11.37 -19.13
C GLY A 120 -2.08 -12.60 -19.93
N GLU A 121 -1.90 -13.78 -19.37
CA GLU A 121 -1.76 -14.90 -20.11
C GLU A 121 -2.92 -15.65 -20.04
N HIS A 122 -3.77 -15.41 -19.32
CA HIS A 122 -4.81 -16.07 -19.27
C HIS A 122 -5.41 -16.07 -20.25
N LYS A 123 -5.04 -16.31 -20.58
CA LYS A 123 -5.40 -16.44 -21.34
C LYS A 123 -6.38 -16.77 -21.57
#